data_f61521fc3e937ffa5328594b091daf93
#
_entry.id   f61521fc3e937ffa5328594b091daf93
#
_cell.length_a   1.000
_cell.length_b   1.000
_cell.length_c   1.000
_cell.angle_alpha   90.00
_cell.angle_beta   90.00
_cell.angle_gamma   90.00
#
_symmetry.space_group_name_H-M   'P 1'
#
loop_
_entity.id
_entity.type
_entity.pdbx_description
1 polymer ?
#
loop_
_entity_poly.entity_id
_entity_poly.type
_entity_poly.pdbx_seq_one_letter_code
_entity_poly.pdbx_strand_id
1 'polypeptide(L)'
;MTANNRATCHPSRRVKWCVASNLEENKCRWLREASIVYGVEPAISCIQELSRAGCLKTLKTERADIFVAKPEELFDARKMGLKTIVQVVPKRNNDFVRIAAIVQQDSWIKSLRDLKGVKACFAGYRDVGWYAFVAALKNISGTKPYCSDTEAVANFFTEISVVGLNDSGGQMPYNLHALNIQANGVGKDLIAFNCMMSDVGDVAFVDLKNIEGKIGNPGYQTRNNKYRTLCLNEVDSDEVCLLTWAPLGMVITHENITDVRREEIYSMLLEMDKLFGITFKGPTPAFSMYGIYDSNHSIIFPDETQHLQLEVHQIQRVASYPVIIDDLVKQVNCNGAAYLNFHYSYMNVIYILIVVLSKLQIT
;
A
#
# COMPACT_ATOMS: atom_id res chain seq x y z
N MET A 1 34.56 43.79 5.07
CA MET A 1 33.47 42.82 5.28
C MET A 1 33.03 42.32 3.91
N THR A 2 33.59 41.24 3.46
CA THR A 2 33.22 40.60 2.19
C THR A 2 32.01 39.74 2.45
N ALA A 3 30.85 40.22 2.02
CA ALA A 3 29.63 39.41 2.02
C ALA A 3 29.87 38.13 1.26
N ASN A 4 29.58 37.02 1.89
CA ASN A 4 29.83 35.67 1.38
C ASN A 4 28.80 35.35 0.29
N ASN A 5 29.04 35.80 -0.93
CA ASN A 5 28.21 35.54 -2.11
C ASN A 5 28.26 34.07 -2.60
N ARG A 6 28.59 33.12 -1.73
CA ARG A 6 28.59 31.69 -2.06
C ARG A 6 27.17 31.09 -2.13
N ALA A 7 26.16 31.77 -1.62
CA ALA A 7 24.78 31.27 -1.68
C ALA A 7 24.13 31.34 -3.07
N THR A 8 24.65 32.18 -3.98
CA THR A 8 24.05 32.40 -5.32
C THR A 8 24.53 31.46 -6.41
N CYS A 9 25.53 30.63 -6.15
CA CYS A 9 26.11 29.73 -7.15
C CYS A 9 25.73 28.25 -6.98
N HIS A 10 24.89 27.90 -6.00
CA HIS A 10 24.35 26.57 -5.96
C HIS A 10 23.21 26.45 -6.96
N PRO A 11 23.21 25.39 -7.83
CA PRO A 11 22.03 25.10 -8.63
C PRO A 11 20.86 25.00 -7.66
N SER A 12 19.76 25.69 -7.99
CA SER A 12 18.56 25.74 -7.13
C SER A 12 18.25 24.34 -6.62
N ARG A 13 18.32 24.15 -5.30
CA ARG A 13 18.00 22.89 -4.63
C ARG A 13 16.51 22.64 -4.72
N ARG A 14 16.02 22.29 -5.90
CA ARG A 14 14.61 21.97 -6.09
C ARG A 14 14.31 20.59 -5.56
N VAL A 15 13.15 20.42 -4.94
CA VAL A 15 12.58 19.10 -4.64
C VAL A 15 11.81 18.62 -5.85
N LYS A 16 12.26 17.52 -6.44
CA LYS A 16 11.63 16.89 -7.59
C LYS A 16 10.50 15.98 -7.09
N TRP A 17 9.27 16.40 -7.31
CA TRP A 17 8.06 15.67 -6.89
C TRP A 17 7.52 14.84 -8.04
N CYS A 18 7.52 13.50 -7.93
CA CYS A 18 6.94 12.62 -8.93
C CYS A 18 5.42 12.58 -8.83
N VAL A 19 4.77 12.62 -9.98
CA VAL A 19 3.31 12.54 -10.16
C VAL A 19 2.99 11.60 -11.32
N ALA A 20 1.83 10.91 -11.27
CA ALA A 20 1.52 9.80 -12.15
C ALA A 20 0.37 10.06 -13.14
N SER A 21 -0.16 11.28 -13.17
CA SER A 21 -1.22 11.67 -14.10
C SER A 21 -1.15 13.15 -14.45
N ASN A 22 -1.78 13.54 -15.55
CA ASN A 22 -1.89 14.96 -15.95
C ASN A 22 -2.57 15.80 -14.86
N LEU A 23 -3.55 15.24 -14.17
CA LEU A 23 -4.29 15.96 -13.12
C LEU A 23 -3.42 16.16 -11.87
N GLU A 24 -2.64 15.15 -11.48
CA GLU A 24 -1.65 15.28 -10.41
C GLU A 24 -0.56 16.29 -10.81
N GLU A 25 -0.10 16.30 -12.07
CA GLU A 25 0.87 17.28 -12.58
C GLU A 25 0.32 18.70 -12.49
N ASN A 26 -0.91 18.93 -12.93
CA ASN A 26 -1.56 20.23 -12.84
C ASN A 26 -1.64 20.71 -11.39
N LYS A 27 -2.09 19.85 -10.47
CA LYS A 27 -2.13 20.18 -9.03
C LYS A 27 -0.74 20.46 -8.46
N CYS A 28 0.27 19.68 -8.84
CA CYS A 28 1.66 19.90 -8.43
C CYS A 28 2.18 21.26 -8.93
N ARG A 29 1.88 21.66 -10.17
CA ARG A 29 2.27 22.96 -10.73
C ARG A 29 1.61 24.11 -9.96
N TRP A 30 0.33 24.01 -9.64
CA TRP A 30 -0.35 25.00 -8.80
C TRP A 30 0.27 25.08 -7.41
N LEU A 31 0.61 23.95 -6.81
CA LEU A 31 1.28 23.90 -5.52
C LEU A 31 2.67 24.54 -5.57
N ARG A 32 3.41 24.33 -6.68
CA ARG A 32 4.70 24.99 -6.94
C ARG A 32 4.53 26.52 -6.98
N GLU A 33 3.59 27.01 -7.77
CA GLU A 33 3.37 28.47 -7.91
C GLU A 33 2.95 29.09 -6.56
N ALA A 34 2.03 28.44 -5.83
CA ALA A 34 1.63 28.88 -4.50
C ALA A 34 2.84 28.91 -3.55
N SER A 35 3.67 27.87 -3.54
CA SER A 35 4.86 27.79 -2.70
C SER A 35 5.86 28.92 -2.99
N ILE A 36 6.08 29.27 -4.25
CA ILE A 36 6.95 30.38 -4.64
C ILE A 36 6.41 31.72 -4.12
N VAL A 37 5.10 31.96 -4.26
CA VAL A 37 4.46 33.19 -3.79
C VAL A 37 4.61 33.38 -2.28
N TYR A 38 4.53 32.29 -1.51
CA TYR A 38 4.65 32.32 -0.05
C TYR A 38 6.10 32.12 0.45
N GLY A 39 7.08 32.00 -0.45
CA GLY A 39 8.48 31.88 -0.09
C GLY A 39 8.88 30.54 0.54
N VAL A 40 8.15 29.48 0.23
CA VAL A 40 8.45 28.11 0.73
C VAL A 40 9.71 27.60 0.03
N GLU A 41 10.70 27.21 0.81
CA GLU A 41 11.97 26.66 0.32
C GLU A 41 12.22 25.25 0.87
N PRO A 42 12.86 24.39 0.08
CA PRO A 42 13.30 24.55 -1.32
C PRO A 42 12.13 24.50 -2.31
N ALA A 43 12.27 25.21 -3.42
CA ALA A 43 11.25 25.22 -4.48
C ALA A 43 11.02 23.82 -5.03
N ILE A 44 9.78 23.49 -5.40
CA ILE A 44 9.41 22.21 -6.00
C ILE A 44 9.50 22.23 -7.54
N SER A 45 9.73 21.05 -8.12
CA SER A 45 9.58 20.80 -9.55
C SER A 45 8.82 19.48 -9.76
N CYS A 46 7.80 19.50 -10.62
CA CYS A 46 6.95 18.34 -10.88
C CYS A 46 7.59 17.48 -11.97
N ILE A 47 7.69 16.18 -11.72
CA ILE A 47 8.17 15.16 -12.66
C ILE A 47 7.02 14.23 -12.94
N GLN A 48 6.53 14.22 -14.18
CA GLN A 48 5.43 13.36 -14.57
C GLN A 48 5.94 12.02 -15.10
N GLU A 49 5.33 10.94 -14.60
CA GLU A 49 5.50 9.57 -15.10
C GLU A 49 4.16 9.03 -15.63
N LEU A 50 4.24 8.01 -16.48
CA LEU A 50 3.02 7.41 -17.07
C LEU A 50 2.20 6.58 -16.08
N SER A 51 2.78 6.21 -14.95
CA SER A 51 2.13 5.38 -13.93
C SER A 51 2.74 5.60 -12.55
N ARG A 52 1.98 5.23 -11.52
CA ARG A 52 2.44 5.27 -10.13
C ARG A 52 3.66 4.33 -9.91
N ALA A 53 3.67 3.15 -10.54
CA ALA A 53 4.83 2.27 -10.54
C ALA A 53 6.06 2.90 -11.25
N GLY A 54 5.84 3.76 -12.25
CA GLY A 54 6.87 4.60 -12.85
C GLY A 54 7.50 5.52 -11.83
N CYS A 55 6.71 6.19 -10.98
CA CYS A 55 7.21 7.05 -9.90
C CYS A 55 8.09 6.28 -8.91
N LEU A 56 7.72 5.06 -8.49
CA LEU A 56 8.56 4.23 -7.63
C LEU A 56 9.93 3.95 -8.26
N LYS A 57 9.96 3.62 -9.57
CA LYS A 57 11.21 3.40 -10.32
C LYS A 57 12.03 4.68 -10.44
N THR A 58 11.38 5.83 -10.66
CA THR A 58 12.02 7.13 -10.79
C THR A 58 12.66 7.59 -9.48
N LEU A 59 12.02 7.30 -8.33
CA LEU A 59 12.63 7.47 -7.01
C LEU A 59 13.81 6.52 -6.81
N LYS A 60 13.66 5.23 -7.13
CA LYS A 60 14.76 4.23 -6.99
C LYS A 60 16.00 4.63 -7.78
N THR A 61 15.84 5.30 -8.92
CA THR A 61 16.94 5.81 -9.75
C THR A 61 17.35 7.25 -9.42
N GLU A 62 16.86 7.84 -8.33
CA GLU A 62 17.18 9.19 -7.83
C GLU A 62 16.88 10.32 -8.84
N ARG A 63 16.04 10.06 -9.84
CA ARG A 63 15.57 11.07 -10.80
C ARG A 63 14.47 11.96 -10.22
N ALA A 64 13.77 11.50 -9.19
CA ALA A 64 12.87 12.29 -8.37
C ALA A 64 13.25 12.14 -6.88
N ASP A 65 12.90 13.14 -6.07
CA ASP A 65 13.19 13.17 -4.64
C ASP A 65 12.05 12.57 -3.82
N ILE A 66 10.80 12.88 -4.17
CA ILE A 66 9.62 12.46 -3.40
C ILE A 66 8.47 11.99 -4.28
N PHE A 67 7.63 11.14 -3.68
CA PHE A 67 6.35 10.67 -4.22
C PHE A 67 5.36 10.41 -3.07
N VAL A 68 4.08 10.71 -3.26
CA VAL A 68 3.03 10.34 -2.30
C VAL A 68 2.53 8.95 -2.64
N ALA A 69 3.02 7.96 -1.92
CA ALA A 69 2.61 6.57 -2.08
C ALA A 69 1.29 6.28 -1.35
N LYS A 70 0.43 5.52 -2.00
CA LYS A 70 -0.77 4.95 -1.39
C LYS A 70 -0.42 3.69 -0.57
N PRO A 71 -1.30 3.25 0.35
CA PRO A 71 -1.04 2.06 1.17
C PRO A 71 -0.69 0.81 0.37
N GLU A 72 -1.36 0.58 -0.76
CA GLU A 72 -1.13 -0.57 -1.63
C GLU A 72 0.25 -0.56 -2.32
N GLU A 73 0.89 0.59 -2.43
CA GLU A 73 2.20 0.75 -3.08
C GLU A 73 3.36 0.60 -2.11
N LEU A 74 3.09 0.64 -0.79
CA LEU A 74 4.13 0.63 0.23
C LEU A 74 4.94 -0.68 0.24
N PHE A 75 4.31 -1.80 -0.12
CA PHE A 75 5.02 -3.06 -0.22
C PHE A 75 6.13 -2.99 -1.28
N ASP A 76 5.79 -2.58 -2.50
CA ASP A 76 6.77 -2.44 -3.57
C ASP A 76 7.79 -1.35 -3.29
N ALA A 77 7.37 -0.24 -2.69
CA ALA A 77 8.27 0.83 -2.27
C ALA A 77 9.33 0.31 -1.28
N ARG A 78 8.93 -0.43 -0.24
CA ARG A 78 9.86 -1.02 0.75
C ARG A 78 10.78 -2.06 0.13
N LYS A 79 10.25 -2.89 -0.77
CA LYS A 79 11.05 -3.87 -1.52
C LYS A 79 12.11 -3.20 -2.40
N MET A 80 11.84 -2.00 -2.89
CA MET A 80 12.81 -1.18 -3.63
C MET A 80 13.80 -0.43 -2.72
N GLY A 81 13.66 -0.50 -1.40
CA GLY A 81 14.49 0.22 -0.42
C GLY A 81 14.06 1.68 -0.20
N LEU A 82 12.89 2.11 -0.73
CA LEU A 82 12.42 3.48 -0.56
C LEU A 82 12.03 3.72 0.92
N LYS A 83 12.30 4.94 1.39
CA LYS A 83 12.10 5.35 2.79
C LYS A 83 10.94 6.32 2.92
N THR A 84 10.26 6.32 4.05
CA THR A 84 9.23 7.32 4.40
C THR A 84 9.87 8.59 4.95
N ILE A 85 9.34 9.75 4.55
CA ILE A 85 9.66 11.06 5.15
C ILE A 85 8.54 11.46 6.11
N VAL A 86 7.29 11.47 5.63
CA VAL A 86 6.11 11.84 6.43
C VAL A 86 4.95 10.90 6.14
N GLN A 87 4.06 10.78 7.12
CA GLN A 87 2.79 10.09 7.02
C GLN A 87 1.64 11.08 6.82
N VAL A 88 0.63 10.63 6.14
CA VAL A 88 -0.64 11.33 5.97
C VAL A 88 -1.56 10.97 7.13
N VAL A 89 -1.88 11.95 7.95
CA VAL A 89 -2.78 11.78 9.12
C VAL A 89 -4.20 12.10 8.70
N PRO A 90 -5.18 11.22 8.97
CA PRO A 90 -6.57 11.43 8.61
C PRO A 90 -7.30 12.38 9.57
N LYS A 91 -8.40 12.97 9.10
CA LYS A 91 -9.29 13.84 9.89
C LYS A 91 -9.94 13.14 11.07
N ARG A 92 -10.23 11.86 10.94
CA ARG A 92 -10.85 11.02 11.96
C ARG A 92 -10.06 9.75 12.15
N ASN A 93 -10.02 9.23 13.38
CA ASN A 93 -9.30 7.99 13.69
C ASN A 93 -9.82 6.77 12.92
N ASN A 94 -11.08 6.78 12.46
CA ASN A 94 -11.66 5.70 11.68
C ASN A 94 -11.40 5.83 10.16
N ASP A 95 -10.78 6.92 9.72
CA ASP A 95 -10.46 7.12 8.30
C ASP A 95 -9.15 6.41 7.88
N PHE A 96 -8.43 5.73 8.78
CA PHE A 96 -7.34 4.82 8.40
C PHE A 96 -7.84 3.66 7.54
N VAL A 97 -6.96 3.09 6.73
CA VAL A 97 -7.22 1.82 6.05
C VAL A 97 -7.29 0.71 7.09
N ARG A 98 -8.42 0.02 7.16
CA ARG A 98 -8.70 -1.05 8.16
C ARG A 98 -9.08 -2.34 7.43
N ILE A 99 -8.10 -3.20 7.23
CA ILE A 99 -8.30 -4.46 6.50
C ILE A 99 -8.82 -5.54 7.41
N ALA A 100 -9.94 -6.13 7.03
CA ALA A 100 -10.53 -7.30 7.68
C ALA A 100 -10.82 -8.42 6.67
N ALA A 101 -10.81 -9.65 7.15
CA ALA A 101 -11.45 -10.77 6.50
C ALA A 101 -12.90 -10.81 6.99
N ILE A 102 -13.86 -10.76 6.09
CA ILE A 102 -15.28 -10.74 6.42
C ILE A 102 -16.01 -11.91 5.77
N VAL A 103 -17.02 -12.39 6.44
CA VAL A 103 -17.93 -13.45 5.98
C VAL A 103 -19.39 -13.06 6.22
N GLN A 104 -20.33 -13.71 5.56
CA GLN A 104 -21.74 -13.55 5.87
C GLN A 104 -22.01 -13.90 7.34
N GLN A 105 -22.97 -13.23 7.97
CA GLN A 105 -23.26 -13.37 9.40
C GLN A 105 -23.59 -14.81 9.82
N ASP A 106 -24.27 -15.55 8.97
CA ASP A 106 -24.71 -16.94 9.16
C ASP A 106 -23.72 -17.99 8.63
N SER A 107 -22.56 -17.56 8.14
CA SER A 107 -21.51 -18.46 7.63
C SER A 107 -21.04 -19.44 8.69
N TRP A 108 -20.74 -20.67 8.29
CA TRP A 108 -20.12 -21.69 9.14
C TRP A 108 -18.66 -21.40 9.52
N ILE A 109 -17.98 -20.53 8.74
CA ILE A 109 -16.59 -20.12 8.96
C ILE A 109 -16.55 -19.26 10.23
N LYS A 110 -15.88 -19.67 11.29
CA LYS A 110 -15.87 -18.98 12.59
C LYS A 110 -14.57 -18.22 12.85
N SER A 111 -13.48 -18.63 12.22
CA SER A 111 -12.15 -18.07 12.44
C SER A 111 -11.32 -18.04 11.14
N LEU A 112 -10.19 -17.35 11.15
CA LEU A 112 -9.23 -17.39 10.02
C LEU A 112 -8.67 -18.80 9.77
N ARG A 113 -8.71 -19.70 10.77
CA ARG A 113 -8.24 -21.08 10.63
C ARG A 113 -9.15 -21.94 9.75
N ASP A 114 -10.43 -21.57 9.63
CA ASP A 114 -11.42 -22.28 8.84
C ASP A 114 -11.36 -21.92 7.34
N LEU A 115 -10.51 -20.95 6.97
CA LEU A 115 -10.43 -20.43 5.60
C LEU A 115 -9.71 -21.35 4.62
N LYS A 116 -9.08 -22.45 5.05
CA LYS A 116 -8.36 -23.33 4.14
C LYS A 116 -9.34 -24.07 3.21
N GLY A 117 -9.14 -23.91 1.90
CA GLY A 117 -9.94 -24.60 0.90
C GLY A 117 -11.29 -23.95 0.59
N VAL A 118 -11.58 -22.75 1.12
CA VAL A 118 -12.78 -21.98 0.75
C VAL A 118 -12.50 -21.10 -0.47
N LYS A 119 -13.52 -20.38 -0.96
CA LYS A 119 -13.41 -19.41 -2.05
C LYS A 119 -13.21 -18.00 -1.49
N ALA A 120 -12.27 -17.24 -2.06
CA ALA A 120 -11.91 -15.92 -1.57
C ALA A 120 -12.15 -14.80 -2.59
N CYS A 121 -12.60 -13.64 -2.10
CA CYS A 121 -12.76 -12.40 -2.85
C CYS A 121 -11.78 -11.35 -2.34
N PHE A 122 -10.91 -10.82 -3.21
CA PHE A 122 -9.96 -9.76 -2.88
C PHE A 122 -10.29 -8.46 -3.60
N ALA A 123 -10.16 -7.34 -2.90
CA ALA A 123 -10.37 -6.01 -3.46
C ALA A 123 -9.30 -5.63 -4.50
N GLY A 124 -8.13 -6.27 -4.48
CA GLY A 124 -7.09 -6.07 -5.49
C GLY A 124 -5.98 -7.09 -5.42
N TYR A 125 -5.34 -7.33 -6.56
CA TYR A 125 -4.16 -8.17 -6.64
C TYR A 125 -2.96 -7.43 -6.06
N ARG A 126 -2.31 -8.06 -5.07
CA ARG A 126 -1.18 -7.47 -4.35
C ARG A 126 -1.48 -6.12 -3.70
N ASP A 127 -2.71 -5.90 -3.29
CA ASP A 127 -3.08 -4.77 -2.45
C ASP A 127 -2.86 -5.06 -0.95
N VAL A 128 -3.26 -4.13 -0.10
CA VAL A 128 -3.09 -4.26 1.36
C VAL A 128 -3.79 -5.49 1.92
N GLY A 129 -4.99 -5.80 1.42
CA GLY A 129 -5.77 -6.99 1.85
C GLY A 129 -5.09 -8.30 1.47
N TRP A 130 -4.53 -8.36 0.27
CA TRP A 130 -3.74 -9.50 -0.20
C TRP A 130 -2.53 -9.78 0.69
N TYR A 131 -1.71 -8.75 0.92
CA TYR A 131 -0.52 -8.91 1.75
C TYR A 131 -0.84 -9.15 3.23
N ALA A 132 -1.93 -8.54 3.74
CA ALA A 132 -2.40 -8.81 5.09
C ALA A 132 -2.75 -10.29 5.30
N PHE A 133 -3.44 -10.89 4.32
CA PHE A 133 -3.73 -12.32 4.36
C PHE A 133 -2.45 -13.17 4.27
N VAL A 134 -1.54 -12.86 3.35
CA VAL A 134 -0.26 -13.61 3.22
C VAL A 134 0.55 -13.57 4.52
N ALA A 135 0.59 -12.43 5.20
CA ALA A 135 1.23 -12.33 6.51
C ALA A 135 0.50 -13.15 7.60
N ALA A 136 -0.84 -13.16 7.58
CA ALA A 136 -1.63 -13.93 8.51
C ALA A 136 -1.47 -15.47 8.34
N LEU A 137 -1.11 -15.93 7.13
CA LEU A 137 -0.92 -17.36 6.84
C LEU A 137 0.09 -18.04 7.78
N LYS A 138 1.12 -17.35 8.21
CA LYS A 138 2.09 -17.86 9.17
C LYS A 138 1.43 -18.27 10.49
N ASN A 139 0.48 -17.48 10.96
CA ASN A 139 -0.24 -17.72 12.21
C ASN A 139 -1.39 -18.73 12.03
N ILE A 140 -1.95 -18.82 10.82
CA ILE A 140 -3.06 -19.72 10.48
C ILE A 140 -2.57 -21.15 10.32
N SER A 141 -1.50 -21.34 9.53
CA SER A 141 -1.06 -22.68 9.10
C SER A 141 0.21 -23.18 9.78
N GLY A 142 0.92 -22.32 10.55
CA GLY A 142 2.21 -22.67 11.14
C GLY A 142 3.32 -22.99 10.13
N THR A 143 3.06 -22.84 8.84
CA THR A 143 4.00 -23.13 7.76
C THR A 143 4.98 -21.98 7.56
N LYS A 144 6.19 -22.30 7.04
CA LYS A 144 7.16 -21.27 6.64
C LYS A 144 6.55 -20.36 5.57
N PRO A 145 6.91 -19.06 5.56
CA PRO A 145 6.40 -18.14 4.55
C PRO A 145 6.76 -18.66 3.15
N TYR A 146 5.79 -18.69 2.25
CA TYR A 146 6.03 -18.94 0.84
C TYR A 146 6.84 -17.79 0.26
N CYS A 147 7.78 -18.09 -0.64
CA CYS A 147 8.56 -17.06 -1.31
C CYS A 147 7.78 -16.35 -2.42
N SER A 148 6.70 -16.97 -2.92
CA SER A 148 5.72 -16.37 -3.82
C SER A 148 4.43 -16.15 -3.06
N ASP A 149 4.04 -14.87 -2.92
CA ASP A 149 2.76 -14.47 -2.34
C ASP A 149 1.58 -15.05 -3.14
N THR A 150 1.70 -15.07 -4.46
CA THR A 150 0.67 -15.60 -5.37
C THR A 150 0.49 -17.10 -5.18
N GLU A 151 1.57 -17.87 -5.10
CA GLU A 151 1.50 -19.32 -4.83
C GLU A 151 0.94 -19.60 -3.44
N ALA A 152 1.31 -18.79 -2.44
CA ALA A 152 0.79 -18.93 -1.08
C ALA A 152 -0.74 -18.84 -1.06
N VAL A 153 -1.30 -17.83 -1.71
CA VAL A 153 -2.75 -17.61 -1.80
C VAL A 153 -3.41 -18.70 -2.65
N ALA A 154 -2.83 -19.05 -3.82
CA ALA A 154 -3.37 -20.05 -4.72
C ALA A 154 -3.42 -21.46 -4.11
N ASN A 155 -2.43 -21.83 -3.31
CA ASN A 155 -2.39 -23.14 -2.63
C ASN A 155 -3.30 -23.18 -1.38
N PHE A 156 -3.77 -22.04 -0.89
CA PHE A 156 -4.60 -21.99 0.30
C PHE A 156 -6.10 -22.04 -0.03
N PHE A 157 -6.53 -21.33 -1.06
CA PHE A 157 -7.93 -21.24 -1.50
C PHE A 157 -8.22 -22.14 -2.69
N THR A 158 -9.46 -22.61 -2.83
CA THR A 158 -9.91 -23.39 -4.01
C THR A 158 -10.15 -22.47 -5.20
N GLU A 159 -10.75 -21.32 -5.01
CA GLU A 159 -11.00 -20.30 -6.01
C GLU A 159 -10.69 -18.91 -5.44
N ILE A 160 -10.13 -18.04 -6.25
CA ILE A 160 -9.74 -16.71 -5.85
C ILE A 160 -10.27 -15.71 -6.89
N SER A 161 -11.17 -14.85 -6.46
CA SER A 161 -11.72 -13.78 -7.28
C SER A 161 -11.07 -12.44 -6.90
N VAL A 162 -10.47 -11.75 -7.86
CA VAL A 162 -9.70 -10.53 -7.61
C VAL A 162 -10.19 -9.39 -8.48
N VAL A 163 -10.45 -8.23 -7.87
CA VAL A 163 -10.88 -7.03 -8.58
C VAL A 163 -9.68 -6.42 -9.33
N GLY A 164 -9.90 -6.10 -10.62
CA GLY A 164 -8.90 -5.40 -11.43
C GLY A 164 -7.62 -6.20 -11.66
N LEU A 165 -7.72 -7.51 -11.70
CA LEU A 165 -6.63 -8.38 -12.15
C LEU A 165 -6.37 -8.06 -13.64
N ASN A 166 -5.27 -7.37 -13.92
CA ASN A 166 -4.82 -7.18 -15.29
C ASN A 166 -3.93 -8.34 -15.68
N ASP A 167 -4.05 -8.81 -16.93
CA ASP A 167 -3.13 -9.80 -17.52
C ASP A 167 -1.73 -9.18 -17.60
N SER A 168 -1.00 -9.24 -16.50
CA SER A 168 0.38 -8.74 -16.39
C SER A 168 1.40 -9.72 -17.01
N GLY A 169 1.00 -10.43 -18.08
CA GLY A 169 1.92 -11.23 -18.91
C GLY A 169 2.65 -12.38 -18.20
N GLY A 170 2.32 -12.68 -16.95
CA GLY A 170 2.84 -13.79 -16.17
C GLY A 170 1.86 -14.96 -16.15
N GLN A 171 2.38 -16.18 -16.01
CA GLN A 171 1.56 -17.37 -15.85
C GLN A 171 0.85 -17.31 -14.48
N MET A 172 -0.44 -16.94 -14.48
CA MET A 172 -1.26 -16.89 -13.27
C MET A 172 -1.74 -18.30 -12.88
N PRO A 173 -1.92 -18.59 -11.59
CA PRO A 173 -2.54 -19.82 -11.14
C PRO A 173 -3.93 -20.01 -11.75
N TYR A 174 -4.28 -21.25 -12.09
CA TYR A 174 -5.54 -21.58 -12.75
C TYR A 174 -6.80 -21.26 -11.95
N ASN A 175 -6.68 -21.16 -10.61
CA ASN A 175 -7.77 -20.85 -9.70
C ASN A 175 -7.89 -19.35 -9.37
N LEU A 176 -7.13 -18.49 -10.05
CA LEU A 176 -7.15 -17.03 -9.88
C LEU A 176 -7.97 -16.39 -11.01
N HIS A 177 -9.09 -15.75 -10.66
CA HIS A 177 -10.04 -15.20 -11.60
C HIS A 177 -10.19 -13.68 -11.45
N ALA A 178 -10.33 -12.97 -12.57
CA ALA A 178 -10.59 -11.55 -12.56
C ALA A 178 -12.07 -11.26 -12.25
N LEU A 179 -12.33 -10.41 -11.27
CA LEU A 179 -13.64 -9.78 -11.10
C LEU A 179 -13.70 -8.52 -11.97
N ASN A 180 -14.66 -8.48 -12.87
CA ASN A 180 -14.84 -7.34 -13.76
C ASN A 180 -15.28 -6.10 -12.97
N ILE A 181 -14.56 -5.02 -13.15
CA ILE A 181 -14.96 -3.69 -12.69
C ILE A 181 -16.04 -3.23 -13.67
N GLN A 182 -17.30 -3.35 -13.29
CA GLN A 182 -18.35 -2.65 -14.03
C GLN A 182 -18.11 -1.15 -13.87
N ALA A 183 -18.16 -0.41 -14.98
CA ALA A 183 -17.72 1.00 -15.13
C ALA A 183 -18.50 2.05 -14.30
N ASN A 184 -19.23 1.66 -13.27
CA ASN A 184 -20.18 2.50 -12.55
C ASN A 184 -19.61 3.21 -11.30
N GLY A 185 -18.30 3.38 -11.18
CA GLY A 185 -17.71 4.10 -10.04
C GLY A 185 -17.79 3.35 -8.70
N VAL A 186 -18.11 2.06 -8.72
CA VAL A 186 -18.15 1.21 -7.53
C VAL A 186 -16.72 0.93 -7.05
N GLY A 187 -16.43 1.21 -5.78
CA GLY A 187 -15.12 0.97 -5.19
C GLY A 187 -14.77 -0.52 -5.14
N LYS A 188 -13.49 -0.84 -5.27
CA LYS A 188 -12.96 -2.22 -5.31
C LYS A 188 -13.41 -3.06 -4.10
N ASP A 189 -13.38 -2.49 -2.89
CA ASP A 189 -13.80 -3.18 -1.68
C ASP A 189 -15.27 -3.58 -1.72
N LEU A 190 -16.14 -2.73 -2.28
CA LEU A 190 -17.54 -3.04 -2.42
C LEU A 190 -17.81 -4.14 -3.47
N ILE A 191 -16.98 -4.22 -4.52
CA ILE A 191 -17.04 -5.32 -5.49
C ILE A 191 -16.64 -6.64 -4.82
N ALA A 192 -15.57 -6.67 -4.03
CA ALA A 192 -15.15 -7.84 -3.29
C ALA A 192 -16.19 -8.23 -2.21
N PHE A 193 -16.78 -7.24 -1.53
CA PHE A 193 -17.89 -7.46 -0.61
C PHE A 193 -19.09 -8.12 -1.31
N ASN A 194 -19.51 -7.59 -2.46
CA ASN A 194 -20.63 -8.15 -3.24
C ASN A 194 -20.32 -9.55 -3.77
N CYS A 195 -19.07 -9.85 -4.12
CA CYS A 195 -18.61 -11.17 -4.50
C CYS A 195 -18.90 -12.20 -3.40
N MET A 196 -18.61 -11.88 -2.15
CA MET A 196 -18.92 -12.72 -1.00
C MET A 196 -20.43 -12.76 -0.70
N MET A 197 -21.13 -11.63 -0.77
CA MET A 197 -22.58 -11.57 -0.51
C MET A 197 -23.43 -12.30 -1.56
N SER A 198 -22.88 -12.52 -2.76
CA SER A 198 -23.53 -13.25 -3.87
C SER A 198 -23.11 -14.71 -3.96
N ASP A 199 -22.48 -15.27 -2.92
CA ASP A 199 -22.02 -16.66 -2.85
C ASP A 199 -21.00 -17.05 -3.96
N VAL A 200 -20.39 -16.09 -4.63
CA VAL A 200 -19.26 -16.31 -5.54
C VAL A 200 -18.01 -16.68 -4.75
N GLY A 201 -17.85 -16.10 -3.58
CA GLY A 201 -16.83 -16.42 -2.59
C GLY A 201 -17.40 -16.55 -1.19
N ASP A 202 -16.71 -17.25 -0.31
CA ASP A 202 -17.11 -17.50 1.08
C ASP A 202 -16.58 -16.41 2.03
N VAL A 203 -15.45 -15.77 1.66
CA VAL A 203 -14.77 -14.73 2.44
C VAL A 203 -14.38 -13.56 1.53
N ALA A 204 -14.44 -12.33 2.03
CA ALA A 204 -13.89 -11.15 1.37
C ALA A 204 -12.82 -10.46 2.22
N PHE A 205 -11.76 -9.98 1.57
CA PHE A 205 -10.68 -9.20 2.17
C PHE A 205 -10.82 -7.75 1.71
N VAL A 206 -11.19 -6.86 2.64
CA VAL A 206 -11.67 -5.51 2.31
C VAL A 206 -11.25 -4.48 3.34
N ASP A 207 -11.18 -3.21 2.91
CA ASP A 207 -11.10 -2.09 3.83
C ASP A 207 -12.50 -1.75 4.37
N LEU A 208 -12.70 -1.94 5.66
CA LEU A 208 -13.97 -1.69 6.35
C LEU A 208 -14.45 -0.25 6.17
N LYS A 209 -13.56 0.73 6.10
CA LYS A 209 -13.88 2.14 5.84
C LYS A 209 -14.72 2.30 4.57
N ASN A 210 -14.36 1.58 3.51
CA ASN A 210 -15.01 1.69 2.21
C ASN A 210 -16.36 0.98 2.14
N ILE A 211 -16.66 0.12 3.10
CA ILE A 211 -17.91 -0.65 3.19
C ILE A 211 -18.88 0.00 4.16
N GLU A 212 -18.45 0.32 5.39
CA GLU A 212 -19.30 0.86 6.47
C GLU A 212 -20.09 2.11 6.03
N GLY A 213 -19.48 3.00 5.25
CA GLY A 213 -20.13 4.21 4.76
C GLY A 213 -21.18 4.00 3.65
N LYS A 214 -21.24 2.80 3.05
CA LYS A 214 -22.08 2.53 1.87
C LYS A 214 -23.23 1.56 2.12
N ILE A 215 -23.09 0.66 3.11
CA ILE A 215 -24.09 -0.36 3.45
C ILE A 215 -25.41 0.29 3.96
N GLY A 216 -25.36 1.51 4.53
CA GLY A 216 -26.53 2.26 4.98
C GLY A 216 -27.30 3.03 3.89
N ASN A 217 -26.85 3.06 2.65
CA ASN A 217 -27.48 3.79 1.57
C ASN A 217 -28.64 2.98 0.93
N PRO A 218 -29.83 3.62 0.68
CA PRO A 218 -31.01 2.92 0.16
C PRO A 218 -30.81 2.19 -1.18
N GLY A 219 -29.82 2.59 -1.98
CA GLY A 219 -29.49 1.96 -3.26
C GLY A 219 -28.69 0.64 -3.15
N TYR A 220 -28.22 0.29 -1.95
CA TYR A 220 -27.43 -0.92 -1.67
C TYR A 220 -28.12 -1.88 -0.69
N GLN A 221 -29.40 -1.69 -0.44
CA GLN A 221 -30.19 -2.59 0.43
C GLN A 221 -30.44 -3.92 -0.29
N THR A 222 -29.52 -4.86 -0.17
CA THR A 222 -29.84 -6.27 -0.30
C THR A 222 -30.33 -6.82 1.05
N ARG A 223 -31.19 -7.82 1.00
CA ARG A 223 -32.10 -8.28 2.05
C ARG A 223 -31.48 -8.67 3.40
N ASN A 224 -30.16 -8.83 3.52
CA ASN A 224 -29.44 -9.18 4.76
C ASN A 224 -27.95 -8.81 4.65
N ASN A 225 -27.62 -7.52 4.61
CA ASN A 225 -26.21 -7.06 4.58
C ASN A 225 -25.47 -7.27 5.93
N LYS A 226 -25.78 -8.33 6.64
CA LYS A 226 -25.10 -8.67 7.88
C LYS A 226 -23.85 -9.48 7.57
N TYR A 227 -22.72 -8.94 7.94
CA TYR A 227 -21.43 -9.61 7.90
C TYR A 227 -20.77 -9.54 9.28
N ARG A 228 -19.80 -10.39 9.50
CA ARG A 228 -18.91 -10.33 10.67
C ARG A 228 -17.46 -10.44 10.21
N THR A 229 -16.57 -9.88 11.02
CA THR A 229 -15.13 -10.00 10.83
C THR A 229 -14.62 -11.30 11.42
N LEU A 230 -13.57 -11.86 10.83
CA LEU A 230 -12.93 -13.09 11.33
C LEU A 230 -11.69 -12.73 12.15
N CYS A 231 -11.65 -13.28 13.37
CA CYS A 231 -10.47 -13.28 14.22
C CYS A 231 -9.58 -14.50 13.91
N LEU A 232 -8.35 -14.50 14.43
CA LEU A 232 -7.43 -15.64 14.28
C LEU A 232 -8.01 -16.92 14.87
N ASN A 233 -8.63 -16.80 16.05
CA ASN A 233 -9.36 -17.86 16.74
C ASN A 233 -10.82 -17.43 16.85
N GLU A 234 -11.72 -18.39 17.07
CA GLU A 234 -13.12 -18.09 17.33
C GLU A 234 -13.24 -17.21 18.59
N VAL A 235 -14.04 -16.15 18.51
CA VAL A 235 -14.31 -15.21 19.59
C VAL A 235 -15.82 -15.05 19.71
N ASP A 236 -16.35 -15.21 20.92
CA ASP A 236 -17.78 -15.10 21.24
C ASP A 236 -18.27 -13.64 21.38
N SER A 237 -17.53 -12.67 20.88
CA SER A 237 -17.84 -11.24 21.01
C SER A 237 -18.08 -10.60 19.64
N ASP A 238 -18.88 -9.53 19.63
CA ASP A 238 -19.07 -8.65 18.46
C ASP A 238 -17.82 -7.77 18.17
N GLU A 239 -16.65 -8.21 18.62
CA GLU A 239 -15.40 -7.48 18.42
C GLU A 239 -14.98 -7.47 16.96
N VAL A 240 -14.63 -6.29 16.47
CA VAL A 240 -14.10 -6.12 15.11
C VAL A 240 -12.65 -6.54 15.06
N CYS A 241 -12.36 -7.66 14.40
CA CYS A 241 -11.00 -8.14 14.19
C CYS A 241 -10.43 -7.61 12.89
N LEU A 242 -9.29 -6.96 12.97
CA LEU A 242 -8.53 -6.49 11.81
C LEU A 242 -7.35 -7.42 11.52
N LEU A 243 -7.07 -7.65 10.24
CA LEU A 243 -5.82 -8.27 9.81
C LEU A 243 -4.67 -7.29 9.89
N THR A 244 -4.91 -6.06 9.46
CA THR A 244 -3.96 -4.95 9.52
C THR A 244 -4.65 -3.61 9.38
N TRP A 245 -3.89 -2.55 9.61
CA TRP A 245 -4.27 -1.20 9.26
C TRP A 245 -3.10 -0.47 8.60
N ALA A 246 -3.39 0.59 7.88
CA ALA A 246 -2.38 1.43 7.22
C ALA A 246 -2.76 2.91 7.28
N PRO A 247 -1.78 3.82 7.27
CA PRO A 247 -2.04 5.25 7.06
C PRO A 247 -2.65 5.47 5.67
N LEU A 248 -3.31 6.60 5.46
CA LEU A 248 -3.92 6.95 4.16
C LEU A 248 -2.92 7.07 3.02
N GLY A 249 -1.67 7.36 3.33
CA GLY A 249 -0.56 7.48 2.41
C GLY A 249 0.71 7.89 3.13
N MET A 250 1.81 7.84 2.42
CA MET A 250 3.13 8.26 2.91
C MET A 250 3.88 9.03 1.82
N VAL A 251 4.55 10.11 2.19
CA VAL A 251 5.55 10.71 1.30
C VAL A 251 6.84 9.92 1.44
N ILE A 252 7.24 9.30 0.36
CA ILE A 252 8.42 8.43 0.28
C ILE A 252 9.54 9.06 -0.56
N THR A 253 10.76 8.60 -0.32
CA THR A 253 12.00 9.06 -0.96
C THR A 253 12.91 7.89 -1.28
N HIS A 254 14.00 8.16 -2.01
CA HIS A 254 15.01 7.15 -2.34
C HIS A 254 15.86 6.75 -1.12
N GLU A 255 16.48 5.59 -1.20
CA GLU A 255 17.23 4.96 -0.11
C GLU A 255 18.46 5.80 0.34
N ASN A 256 19.15 6.41 -0.62
CA ASN A 256 20.42 7.12 -0.41
C ASN A 256 20.27 8.59 -0.01
N ILE A 257 19.06 9.01 0.39
CA ILE A 257 18.84 10.38 0.83
C ILE A 257 19.68 10.67 2.08
N THR A 258 20.39 11.81 2.07
CA THR A 258 21.11 12.27 3.26
C THR A 258 20.16 12.80 4.31
N ASP A 259 20.53 12.72 5.59
CA ASP A 259 19.69 13.24 6.68
C ASP A 259 19.38 14.74 6.51
N VAL A 260 20.38 15.52 6.08
CA VAL A 260 20.18 16.97 5.82
C VAL A 260 19.13 17.18 4.73
N ARG A 261 19.18 16.41 3.63
CA ARG A 261 18.21 16.55 2.54
C ARG A 261 16.82 16.09 2.98
N ARG A 262 16.74 15.05 3.79
CA ARG A 262 15.48 14.57 4.35
C ARG A 262 14.82 15.61 5.24
N GLU A 263 15.58 16.24 6.15
CA GLU A 263 15.09 17.32 7.02
C GLU A 263 14.67 18.57 6.23
N GLU A 264 15.40 18.91 5.17
CA GLU A 264 15.05 20.01 4.26
C GLU A 264 13.70 19.75 3.57
N ILE A 265 13.49 18.55 3.03
CA ILE A 265 12.22 18.15 2.40
C ILE A 265 11.09 18.09 3.44
N TYR A 266 11.37 17.56 4.61
CA TYR A 266 10.42 17.51 5.72
C TYR A 266 9.95 18.89 6.13
N SER A 267 10.87 19.82 6.35
CA SER A 267 10.55 21.19 6.73
C SER A 267 9.71 21.89 5.65
N MET A 268 10.06 21.73 4.39
CA MET A 268 9.27 22.22 3.25
C MET A 268 7.84 21.66 3.27
N LEU A 269 7.67 20.34 3.44
CA LEU A 269 6.34 19.71 3.47
C LEU A 269 5.49 20.21 4.63
N LEU A 270 6.07 20.41 5.83
CA LEU A 270 5.36 20.96 6.97
C LEU A 270 4.97 22.43 6.78
N GLU A 271 5.82 23.22 6.15
CA GLU A 271 5.50 24.61 5.84
C GLU A 271 4.35 24.70 4.82
N MET A 272 4.38 23.84 3.78
CA MET A 272 3.28 23.73 2.84
C MET A 272 1.98 23.26 3.51
N ASP A 273 2.04 22.29 4.39
CA ASP A 273 0.89 21.83 5.19
C ASP A 273 0.29 22.94 6.05
N LYS A 274 1.15 23.73 6.68
CA LYS A 274 0.73 24.90 7.47
C LYS A 274 0.06 26.00 6.64
N LEU A 275 0.56 26.25 5.42
CA LEU A 275 0.07 27.33 4.54
C LEU A 275 -1.12 26.91 3.67
N PHE A 276 -1.16 25.67 3.24
CA PHE A 276 -2.13 25.17 2.25
C PHE A 276 -2.97 23.99 2.77
N GLY A 277 -2.73 23.55 4.01
CA GLY A 277 -3.50 22.49 4.66
C GLY A 277 -4.79 23.01 5.31
N ILE A 278 -5.52 22.11 5.95
CA ILE A 278 -6.83 22.39 6.56
C ILE A 278 -6.72 23.34 7.77
N THR A 279 -5.59 23.33 8.45
CA THR A 279 -5.37 24.10 9.69
C THR A 279 -5.02 25.57 9.45
N PHE A 280 -4.96 25.99 8.20
CA PHE A 280 -4.69 27.39 7.86
C PHE A 280 -5.75 28.34 8.44
N LYS A 281 -5.32 29.31 9.25
CA LYS A 281 -6.19 30.28 9.93
C LYS A 281 -6.23 31.65 9.25
N GLY A 282 -5.65 31.77 8.07
CA GLY A 282 -5.61 33.04 7.31
C GLY A 282 -6.91 33.31 6.50
N PRO A 283 -6.96 34.41 5.77
CA PRO A 283 -7.99 34.63 4.76
C PRO A 283 -7.96 33.47 3.76
N THR A 284 -9.06 33.23 3.05
CA THR A 284 -9.25 32.10 2.14
C THR A 284 -7.94 31.69 1.44
N PRO A 285 -7.45 30.45 1.61
CA PRO A 285 -6.17 30.07 1.03
C PRO A 285 -6.25 30.17 -0.49
N ALA A 286 -5.21 30.70 -1.11
CA ALA A 286 -5.11 30.80 -2.56
C ALA A 286 -5.08 29.42 -3.23
N PHE A 287 -4.75 28.38 -2.47
CA PHE A 287 -4.67 26.99 -2.92
C PHE A 287 -4.89 26.03 -1.74
N SER A 288 -5.58 24.91 -1.98
CA SER A 288 -5.70 23.84 -0.98
C SER A 288 -4.85 22.61 -1.38
N MET A 289 -3.97 22.19 -0.47
CA MET A 289 -3.14 21.01 -0.65
C MET A 289 -3.96 19.72 -0.61
N TYR A 290 -5.04 19.71 0.19
CA TYR A 290 -5.92 18.55 0.39
C TYR A 290 -7.32 18.81 -0.14
N GLY A 291 -8.10 17.72 -0.28
CA GLY A 291 -9.47 17.79 -0.73
C GLY A 291 -9.62 17.79 -2.25
N ILE A 292 -10.84 18.09 -2.68
CA ILE A 292 -11.27 18.03 -4.09
C ILE A 292 -10.45 19.04 -4.91
N TYR A 293 -9.95 18.58 -6.04
CA TYR A 293 -9.25 19.41 -7.03
C TYR A 293 -9.88 19.18 -8.41
N ASP A 294 -10.34 20.26 -9.05
CA ASP A 294 -10.98 20.21 -10.37
C ASP A 294 -12.09 19.11 -10.45
N SER A 295 -12.98 19.11 -9.45
CA SER A 295 -14.06 18.12 -9.29
C SER A 295 -13.60 16.66 -9.11
N ASN A 296 -12.30 16.42 -8.92
CA ASN A 296 -11.74 15.10 -8.72
C ASN A 296 -11.25 14.92 -7.28
N HIS A 297 -11.39 13.69 -6.78
CA HIS A 297 -11.05 13.29 -5.42
C HIS A 297 -9.64 12.72 -5.31
N SER A 298 -9.01 12.92 -4.15
CA SER A 298 -7.74 12.28 -3.75
C SER A 298 -6.60 12.46 -4.75
N ILE A 299 -6.48 13.68 -5.29
CA ILE A 299 -5.40 14.05 -6.22
C ILE A 299 -4.15 14.41 -5.42
N ILE A 300 -3.07 13.66 -5.64
CA ILE A 300 -1.81 13.64 -4.88
C ILE A 300 -2.03 13.11 -3.45
N PHE A 301 -2.83 13.80 -2.63
CA PHE A 301 -3.17 13.41 -1.26
C PHE A 301 -4.63 12.99 -1.16
N PRO A 302 -4.97 12.04 -0.27
CA PRO A 302 -6.35 11.69 0.05
C PRO A 302 -7.15 12.89 0.56
N ASP A 303 -8.42 12.98 0.22
CA ASP A 303 -9.31 14.09 0.63
C ASP A 303 -9.52 14.14 2.16
N GLU A 304 -9.38 13.00 2.81
CA GLU A 304 -9.51 12.85 4.26
C GLU A 304 -8.26 13.30 5.02
N THR A 305 -7.23 13.77 4.33
CA THR A 305 -6.00 14.25 4.97
C THR A 305 -6.27 15.43 5.90
N GLN A 306 -5.82 15.34 7.13
CA GLN A 306 -5.85 16.44 8.09
C GLN A 306 -4.54 17.21 8.07
N HIS A 307 -3.41 16.52 8.20
CA HIS A 307 -2.06 17.09 8.21
C HIS A 307 -1.01 16.03 7.86
N LEU A 308 0.22 16.49 7.70
CA LEU A 308 1.39 15.65 7.54
C LEU A 308 2.14 15.54 8.87
N GLN A 309 2.70 14.37 9.16
CA GLN A 309 3.46 14.11 10.39
C GLN A 309 4.66 13.23 10.10
N LEU A 310 5.76 13.45 10.85
CA LEU A 310 6.88 12.50 10.85
C LEU A 310 6.38 11.11 11.20
N GLU A 311 7.03 10.11 10.60
CA GLU A 311 6.87 8.71 10.98
C GLU A 311 7.40 8.49 12.40
N VAL A 312 6.67 8.98 13.40
CA VAL A 312 6.99 8.74 14.79
C VAL A 312 5.88 7.89 15.40
N HIS A 313 6.27 6.83 16.05
CA HIS A 313 5.68 6.01 17.12
C HIS A 313 4.28 6.38 17.72
N GLN A 314 3.61 7.45 17.29
CA GLN A 314 2.28 7.83 17.78
C GLN A 314 1.17 6.94 17.22
N ILE A 315 1.40 6.20 16.14
CA ILE A 315 0.48 5.19 15.65
C ILE A 315 0.35 4.03 16.66
N GLN A 316 1.31 3.84 17.53
CA GLN A 316 1.20 2.90 18.66
C GLN A 316 0.04 3.21 19.61
N ARG A 317 -0.60 4.38 19.54
CA ARG A 317 -1.78 4.70 20.37
C ARG A 317 -3.10 4.19 19.80
N VAL A 318 -3.12 3.67 18.59
CA VAL A 318 -4.22 2.82 18.09
C VAL A 318 -3.91 1.37 18.53
N ALA A 319 -3.64 1.21 19.81
CA ALA A 319 -3.02 0.04 20.45
C ALA A 319 -3.83 -1.27 20.38
N SER A 320 -5.02 -1.26 19.78
CA SER A 320 -5.84 -2.46 19.57
C SER A 320 -5.65 -3.14 18.22
N TYR A 321 -4.85 -2.57 17.29
CA TYR A 321 -4.70 -3.13 15.97
C TYR A 321 -3.40 -3.92 15.81
N PRO A 322 -3.46 -5.14 15.23
CA PRO A 322 -2.38 -6.12 15.42
C PRO A 322 -1.10 -5.85 14.64
N VAL A 323 -1.12 -5.21 13.47
CA VAL A 323 0.11 -5.07 12.65
C VAL A 323 0.04 -3.89 11.68
N ILE A 324 1.11 -3.10 11.62
CA ILE A 324 1.28 -2.04 10.64
C ILE A 324 1.78 -2.65 9.33
N ILE A 325 1.43 -2.06 8.18
CA ILE A 325 1.82 -2.55 6.86
C ILE A 325 3.34 -2.71 6.68
N ASP A 326 4.16 -1.87 7.31
CA ASP A 326 5.62 -1.99 7.26
C ASP A 326 6.14 -3.29 7.92
N ASP A 327 5.46 -3.76 8.97
CA ASP A 327 5.79 -5.04 9.60
C ASP A 327 5.30 -6.21 8.74
N LEU A 328 4.18 -6.06 8.01
CA LEU A 328 3.73 -7.05 7.02
C LEU A 328 4.76 -7.21 5.91
N VAL A 329 5.32 -6.11 5.40
CA VAL A 329 6.37 -6.14 4.37
C VAL A 329 7.59 -6.92 4.83
N LYS A 330 8.03 -6.74 6.08
CA LYS A 330 9.15 -7.50 6.65
C LYS A 330 8.85 -8.99 6.77
N GLN A 331 7.60 -9.36 7.10
CA GLN A 331 7.18 -10.75 7.27
C GLN A 331 7.05 -11.52 5.94
N VAL A 332 6.62 -10.83 4.88
CA VAL A 332 6.41 -11.42 3.55
C VAL A 332 7.70 -11.52 2.73
N ASN A 333 8.73 -10.73 3.07
CA ASN A 333 10.02 -10.81 2.38
C ASN A 333 10.75 -12.11 2.71
N CYS A 334 10.79 -13.03 1.75
CA CYS A 334 11.75 -14.12 1.76
C CYS A 334 13.15 -13.52 1.50
N ASN A 335 13.98 -13.46 2.52
CA ASN A 335 15.40 -13.16 2.33
C ASN A 335 15.98 -14.18 1.35
N GLY A 336 16.60 -13.71 0.25
CA GLY A 336 17.14 -14.53 -0.84
C GLY A 336 18.21 -15.58 -0.45
N ALA A 337 18.55 -15.72 0.84
CA ALA A 337 19.43 -16.75 1.36
C ALA A 337 18.92 -18.19 1.13
N ALA A 338 17.61 -18.42 1.00
CA ALA A 338 17.07 -19.75 0.72
C ALA A 338 17.25 -20.17 -0.74
N TYR A 339 17.26 -19.25 -1.69
CA TYR A 339 17.42 -19.56 -3.13
C TYR A 339 18.87 -19.91 -3.48
N LEU A 340 19.84 -19.27 -2.82
CA LEU A 340 21.27 -19.60 -3.00
C LEU A 340 21.62 -20.98 -2.47
N ASN A 341 21.01 -21.45 -1.38
CA ASN A 341 21.29 -22.79 -0.83
C ASN A 341 20.76 -23.93 -1.70
N PHE A 342 19.64 -23.75 -2.45
CA PHE A 342 19.15 -24.79 -3.35
C PHE A 342 20.04 -24.92 -4.59
N HIS A 343 20.52 -23.82 -5.17
CA HIS A 343 21.42 -23.84 -6.32
C HIS A 343 22.80 -24.38 -5.94
N TYR A 344 23.32 -24.04 -4.76
CA TYR A 344 24.61 -24.57 -4.27
C TYR A 344 24.53 -26.07 -3.96
N SER A 345 23.43 -26.55 -3.42
CA SER A 345 23.22 -27.98 -3.17
C SER A 345 23.14 -28.79 -4.47
N TYR A 346 22.46 -28.28 -5.49
CA TYR A 346 22.35 -28.94 -6.81
C TYR A 346 23.69 -28.96 -7.56
N MET A 347 24.45 -27.87 -7.52
CA MET A 347 25.78 -27.79 -8.12
C MET A 347 26.78 -28.72 -7.45
N ASN A 348 26.73 -28.87 -6.12
CA ASN A 348 27.57 -29.81 -5.39
C ASN A 348 27.23 -31.28 -5.72
N VAL A 349 25.96 -31.62 -5.88
CA VAL A 349 25.54 -32.98 -6.27
C VAL A 349 25.98 -33.29 -7.69
N ILE A 350 25.86 -32.35 -8.65
CA ILE A 350 26.35 -32.52 -10.02
C ILE A 350 27.87 -32.66 -10.05
N TYR A 351 28.61 -31.86 -9.25
CA TYR A 351 30.06 -31.93 -9.17
C TYR A 351 30.54 -33.29 -8.63
N ILE A 352 29.87 -33.80 -7.59
CA ILE A 352 30.17 -35.14 -7.03
C ILE A 352 29.87 -36.23 -8.05
N LEU A 353 28.77 -36.16 -8.79
CA LEU A 353 28.44 -37.12 -9.85
C LEU A 353 29.47 -37.11 -10.97
N ILE A 354 29.94 -35.95 -11.40
CA ILE A 354 30.96 -35.84 -12.46
C ILE A 354 32.28 -36.43 -11.96
N VAL A 355 32.70 -36.18 -10.72
CA VAL A 355 33.96 -36.74 -10.15
C VAL A 355 33.87 -38.25 -9.96
N VAL A 356 32.69 -38.78 -9.60
CA VAL A 356 32.51 -40.25 -9.47
C VAL A 356 32.50 -40.92 -10.84
N LEU A 357 31.84 -40.34 -11.85
CA LEU A 357 31.80 -40.90 -13.21
C LEU A 357 33.17 -40.82 -13.90
N SER A 358 33.97 -39.78 -13.66
CA SER A 358 35.34 -39.69 -14.17
C SER A 358 36.31 -40.72 -13.56
N LYS A 359 36.06 -41.15 -12.33
CA LYS A 359 36.88 -42.22 -11.68
C LYS A 359 36.47 -43.63 -12.15
N LEU A 360 35.21 -43.82 -12.63
CA LEU A 360 34.74 -45.13 -13.17
C LEU A 360 35.18 -45.36 -14.62
N GLN A 361 35.70 -44.38 -15.33
CA GLN A 361 36.22 -44.53 -16.70
C GLN A 361 37.73 -44.81 -16.74
N ILE A 362 38.40 -44.85 -15.60
CA ILE A 362 39.86 -45.06 -15.50
C ILE A 362 40.18 -46.48 -14.91
N THR A 363 39.16 -47.28 -14.67
CA THR A 363 39.31 -48.73 -14.36
C THR A 363 38.71 -49.57 -15.48
#